data_b7d7feccbb2ce857ee81e16d08a49a8a
#
_entry.id   b7d7feccbb2ce857ee81e16d08a49a8a
#
_cell.length_a   1.000
_cell.length_b   1.000
_cell.length_c   1.000
_cell.angle_alpha   90.00
_cell.angle_beta   90.00
_cell.angle_gamma   90.00
#
_symmetry.space_group_name_H-M   'P 1'
#
loop_
_entity.id
_entity.type
_entity.pdbx_description
1 polymer ?
#
loop_
_entity_poly.entity_id
_entity_poly.type
_entity_poly.pdbx_seq_one_letter_code
_entity_poly.pdbx_strand_id
1 'polypeptide(L)'
;MVKVKKEMIRSDTSKKAQKSNTQLKNERARIYQRYIRSKQFKEVREIVRVRQNNICPICGDEFTEDDMGTAHHKNYTWAGYGGEKEADTVVLIHKYEHQMIHRHPKAYKIYSIENDRNEPDPENQSELAQAIRRERSKKK
;
A
#
# COMPACT_ATOMS: atom_id res chain seq x y z
N MET A 1 28.37 15.26 -35.69
CA MET A 1 29.02 14.41 -34.75
C MET A 1 28.48 14.52 -33.36
N VAL A 2 28.70 15.66 -32.76
CA VAL A 2 28.13 15.87 -31.42
C VAL A 2 26.61 15.84 -31.45
N LYS A 3 26.03 16.27 -32.53
CA LYS A 3 24.56 16.32 -32.66
C LYS A 3 23.94 14.94 -32.66
N VAL A 4 24.64 13.98 -33.20
CA VAL A 4 24.16 12.60 -33.24
C VAL A 4 23.98 12.09 -31.82
N LYS A 5 24.89 12.44 -30.92
CA LYS A 5 24.79 12.01 -29.54
C LYS A 5 23.56 12.55 -28.86
N LYS A 6 23.20 13.79 -29.15
CA LYS A 6 22.03 14.42 -28.56
C LYS A 6 20.75 13.68 -28.95
N GLU A 7 20.67 13.28 -30.18
CA GLU A 7 19.50 12.57 -30.64
C GLU A 7 19.38 11.21 -29.98
N MET A 8 20.49 10.56 -29.78
CA MET A 8 20.50 9.28 -29.10
C MET A 8 20.03 9.43 -27.65
N ILE A 9 20.44 10.50 -27.00
CA ILE A 9 20.03 10.76 -25.63
C ILE A 9 18.52 10.96 -25.54
N ARG A 10 17.94 11.68 -26.47
CA ARG A 10 16.51 11.89 -26.46
C ARG A 10 15.75 10.59 -26.67
N SER A 11 16.26 9.76 -27.53
CA SER A 11 15.66 8.47 -27.79
C SER A 11 15.65 7.62 -26.52
N ASP A 12 16.78 7.62 -25.82
CA ASP A 12 16.89 6.87 -24.57
C ASP A 12 15.93 7.39 -23.51
N THR A 13 15.78 8.70 -23.41
CA THR A 13 14.87 9.30 -22.47
C THR A 13 13.45 8.85 -22.75
N SER A 14 13.07 8.79 -24.01
CA SER A 14 11.76 8.34 -24.41
C SER A 14 11.49 6.91 -23.94
N LYS A 15 12.47 6.04 -24.09
CA LYS A 15 12.34 4.66 -23.66
C LYS A 15 12.23 4.53 -22.16
N LYS A 16 12.94 5.40 -21.42
CA LYS A 16 12.90 5.38 -19.97
C LYS A 16 11.53 5.75 -19.42
N ALA A 17 10.74 6.47 -20.19
CA ALA A 17 9.41 6.87 -19.75
C ALA A 17 8.46 5.69 -19.66
N GLN A 18 8.81 4.56 -20.27
CA GLN A 18 7.97 3.39 -20.28
C GLN A 18 8.55 2.30 -19.40
N LYS A 19 7.99 2.17 -18.20
CA LYS A 19 8.42 1.17 -17.23
C LYS A 19 7.69 -0.14 -17.47
N SER A 20 8.40 -1.24 -17.24
CA SER A 20 7.79 -2.57 -17.31
C SER A 20 6.85 -2.78 -16.11
N ASN A 21 6.02 -3.82 -16.18
CA ASN A 21 5.15 -4.18 -15.07
C ASN A 21 5.95 -4.47 -13.79
N THR A 22 7.08 -5.17 -13.94
CA THR A 22 7.93 -5.49 -12.80
C THR A 22 8.50 -4.23 -12.17
N GLN A 23 8.94 -3.28 -12.99
CA GLN A 23 9.47 -2.02 -12.47
C GLN A 23 8.42 -1.23 -11.71
N LEU A 24 7.19 -1.19 -12.23
CA LEU A 24 6.10 -0.48 -11.57
C LEU A 24 5.72 -1.15 -10.26
N LYS A 25 5.69 -2.47 -10.23
CA LYS A 25 5.42 -3.22 -9.01
C LYS A 25 6.47 -2.94 -7.94
N ASN A 26 7.74 -2.95 -8.33
CA ASN A 26 8.83 -2.67 -7.41
C ASN A 26 8.80 -1.24 -6.92
N GLU A 27 8.48 -0.30 -7.78
CA GLU A 27 8.35 1.10 -7.41
C GLU A 27 7.23 1.29 -6.40
N ARG A 28 6.07 0.71 -6.65
CA ARG A 28 4.94 0.79 -5.72
C ARG A 28 5.30 0.19 -4.37
N ALA A 29 5.95 -0.97 -4.37
CA ALA A 29 6.35 -1.64 -3.12
C ALA A 29 7.32 -0.78 -2.31
N ARG A 30 8.29 -0.15 -2.98
CA ARG A 30 9.26 0.70 -2.31
C ARG A 30 8.59 1.94 -1.70
N ILE A 31 7.69 2.54 -2.46
CA ILE A 31 6.96 3.71 -1.99
C ILE A 31 6.07 3.33 -0.82
N TYR A 32 5.42 2.18 -0.90
CA TYR A 32 4.58 1.67 0.18
C TYR A 32 5.38 1.45 1.47
N GLN A 33 6.55 0.80 1.36
CA GLN A 33 7.38 0.54 2.53
C GLN A 33 7.84 1.84 3.19
N ARG A 34 8.16 2.84 2.39
CA ARG A 34 8.55 4.14 2.92
C ARG A 34 7.36 4.82 3.61
N TYR A 35 6.19 4.73 2.99
CA TYR A 35 5.00 5.35 3.52
C TYR A 35 4.59 4.77 4.89
N ILE A 36 4.59 3.45 5.04
CA ILE A 36 4.14 2.85 6.30
C ILE A 36 5.08 3.13 7.46
N ARG A 37 6.28 3.63 7.18
CA ARG A 37 7.22 4.07 8.21
C ARG A 37 7.14 5.58 8.47
N SER A 38 6.31 6.28 7.73
CA SER A 38 6.20 7.73 7.86
C SER A 38 5.42 8.13 9.10
N LYS A 39 5.60 9.39 9.51
CA LYS A 39 4.84 9.96 10.61
C LYS A 39 3.35 9.96 10.30
N GLN A 40 3.00 10.27 9.06
CA GLN A 40 1.60 10.30 8.62
C GLN A 40 0.92 8.96 8.86
N PHE A 41 1.59 7.86 8.50
CA PHE A 41 1.00 6.55 8.69
C PHE A 41 0.97 6.11 10.15
N LYS A 42 1.94 6.57 10.94
CA LYS A 42 1.90 6.30 12.38
C LYS A 42 0.64 6.87 13.02
N GLU A 43 0.21 8.03 12.56
CA GLU A 43 -1.04 8.63 13.02
C GLU A 43 -2.24 7.79 12.62
N VAL A 44 -2.26 7.25 11.40
CA VAL A 44 -3.30 6.34 10.94
C VAL A 44 -3.36 5.11 11.85
N ARG A 45 -2.21 4.52 12.15
CA ARG A 45 -2.14 3.34 13.01
C ARG A 45 -2.71 3.62 14.40
N GLU A 46 -2.42 4.79 14.95
CA GLU A 46 -2.95 5.14 16.26
C GLU A 46 -4.46 5.31 16.25
N ILE A 47 -5.02 5.89 15.20
CA ILE A 47 -6.47 5.99 15.06
C ILE A 47 -7.08 4.58 15.07
N VAL A 48 -6.50 3.68 14.29
CA VAL A 48 -7.00 2.30 14.21
C VAL A 48 -6.85 1.58 15.54
N ARG A 49 -5.70 1.76 16.21
CA ARG A 49 -5.45 1.14 17.51
C ARG A 49 -6.50 1.53 18.53
N VAL A 50 -6.82 2.82 18.59
CA VAL A 50 -7.83 3.32 19.51
C VAL A 50 -9.20 2.74 19.18
N ARG A 51 -9.56 2.72 17.91
CA ARG A 51 -10.84 2.15 17.46
C ARG A 51 -10.99 0.69 17.81
N GLN A 52 -9.89 -0.05 17.81
CA GLN A 52 -9.88 -1.48 18.12
C GLN A 52 -9.65 -1.77 19.59
N ASN A 53 -9.54 -0.75 20.43
CA ASN A 53 -9.23 -0.90 21.85
C ASN A 53 -7.96 -1.69 22.09
N ASN A 54 -6.97 -1.54 21.19
CA ASN A 54 -5.69 -2.22 21.24
C ASN A 54 -5.83 -3.75 21.20
N ILE A 55 -6.85 -4.24 20.51
CA ILE A 55 -7.14 -5.68 20.43
C ILE A 55 -7.19 -6.12 18.98
N CYS A 56 -6.54 -7.25 18.68
CA CYS A 56 -6.60 -7.84 17.35
C CYS A 56 -8.00 -8.40 17.11
N PRO A 57 -8.70 -7.98 16.06
CA PRO A 57 -10.07 -8.44 15.84
C PRO A 57 -10.19 -9.90 15.40
N ILE A 58 -9.08 -10.52 15.01
CA ILE A 58 -9.13 -11.91 14.60
C ILE A 58 -8.96 -12.85 15.78
N CYS A 59 -7.92 -12.66 16.60
CA CYS A 59 -7.65 -13.56 17.71
C CYS A 59 -8.21 -13.04 19.05
N GLY A 60 -8.54 -11.78 19.15
CA GLY A 60 -9.10 -11.21 20.37
C GLY A 60 -8.08 -10.84 21.43
N ASP A 61 -6.80 -11.00 21.17
CA ASP A 61 -5.76 -10.69 22.14
C ASP A 61 -5.26 -9.26 21.99
N GLU A 62 -4.81 -8.67 23.09
CA GLU A 62 -4.24 -7.35 23.07
C GLU A 62 -2.88 -7.35 22.36
N PHE A 63 -2.58 -6.21 21.74
CA PHE A 63 -1.24 -5.98 21.20
C PHE A 63 -0.28 -5.71 22.37
N THR A 64 0.95 -6.18 22.23
CA THR A 64 1.99 -6.04 23.25
C THR A 64 3.24 -5.45 22.63
N GLU A 65 4.27 -5.21 23.46
CA GLU A 65 5.54 -4.71 22.95
C GLU A 65 6.18 -5.68 21.96
N ASP A 66 5.95 -6.97 22.15
CA ASP A 66 6.51 -8.00 21.25
C ASP A 66 5.80 -8.03 19.91
N ASP A 67 4.53 -7.67 19.88
CA ASP A 67 3.77 -7.61 18.63
C ASP A 67 2.73 -6.50 18.76
N MET A 68 3.12 -5.32 18.33
CA MET A 68 2.28 -4.14 18.42
C MET A 68 1.24 -4.05 17.32
N GLY A 69 1.14 -5.07 16.50
CA GLY A 69 0.19 -5.12 15.42
C GLY A 69 0.80 -4.69 14.09
N THR A 70 0.40 -5.39 13.05
CA THR A 70 0.78 -5.08 11.69
C THR A 70 -0.41 -4.43 11.01
N ALA A 71 -0.18 -3.29 10.37
CA ALA A 71 -1.26 -2.60 9.66
C ALA A 71 -1.50 -3.32 8.33
N HIS A 72 -2.76 -3.65 8.08
CA HIS A 72 -3.17 -4.31 6.87
C HIS A 72 -4.25 -3.47 6.18
N HIS A 73 -3.98 -3.05 4.96
CA HIS A 73 -4.97 -2.33 4.18
C HIS A 73 -5.98 -3.32 3.62
N LYS A 74 -7.23 -3.15 3.98
CA LYS A 74 -8.31 -3.98 3.43
C LYS A 74 -8.61 -3.59 2.00
N ASN A 75 -8.37 -2.33 1.66
CA ASN A 75 -8.42 -1.84 0.30
C ASN A 75 -7.52 -0.61 0.19
N TYR A 76 -7.31 -0.16 -1.02
CA TYR A 76 -6.35 0.92 -1.28
C TYR A 76 -7.01 2.24 -1.69
N THR A 77 -8.33 2.36 -1.55
CA THR A 77 -9.03 3.58 -1.95
C THR A 77 -8.42 4.84 -1.34
N TRP A 78 -8.04 4.76 -0.08
CA TRP A 78 -7.49 5.92 0.63
C TRP A 78 -6.03 5.76 1.03
N ALA A 79 -5.34 4.76 0.47
CA ALA A 79 -3.95 4.50 0.82
C ALA A 79 -3.08 5.74 0.52
N GLY A 80 -2.29 6.14 1.49
CA GLY A 80 -1.44 7.31 1.38
C GLY A 80 -2.15 8.63 1.63
N TYR A 81 -3.45 8.59 1.88
CA TYR A 81 -4.23 9.80 2.13
C TYR A 81 -4.05 10.30 3.57
N GLY A 82 -3.91 9.37 4.51
CA GLY A 82 -3.78 9.71 5.91
C GLY A 82 -5.12 9.92 6.59
N GLY A 83 -5.07 10.16 7.89
CA GLY A 83 -6.24 10.52 8.66
C GLY A 83 -7.28 9.42 8.78
N GLU A 84 -8.50 9.84 9.13
CA GLU A 84 -9.57 8.88 9.43
C GLU A 84 -10.04 8.12 8.20
N LYS A 85 -9.97 8.72 7.03
CA LYS A 85 -10.41 8.04 5.81
C LYS A 85 -9.53 6.85 5.49
N GLU A 86 -8.23 7.01 5.60
CA GLU A 86 -7.35 5.86 5.40
C GLU A 86 -7.53 4.86 6.55
N ALA A 87 -7.70 5.34 7.78
CA ALA A 87 -7.90 4.47 8.92
C ALA A 87 -9.12 3.56 8.75
N ASP A 88 -10.15 4.03 8.05
CA ASP A 88 -11.33 3.22 7.76
C ASP A 88 -11.02 2.00 6.92
N THR A 89 -9.92 2.03 6.18
CA THR A 89 -9.53 0.94 5.29
C THR A 89 -8.41 0.08 5.87
N VAL A 90 -7.96 0.37 7.07
CA VAL A 90 -6.84 -0.32 7.71
C VAL A 90 -7.31 -1.08 8.92
N VAL A 91 -6.74 -2.26 9.13
CA VAL A 91 -6.94 -3.03 10.35
C VAL A 91 -5.57 -3.37 10.92
N LEU A 92 -5.45 -3.32 12.26
CA LEU A 92 -4.25 -3.79 12.94
C LEU A 92 -4.48 -5.22 13.38
N ILE A 93 -3.55 -6.10 13.06
CA ILE A 93 -3.64 -7.52 13.39
C ILE A 93 -2.27 -8.00 13.79
N HIS A 94 -2.23 -9.10 14.54
CA HIS A 94 -0.94 -9.68 14.91
C HIS A 94 -0.22 -10.20 13.66
N LYS A 95 1.08 -10.29 13.77
CA LYS A 95 1.91 -10.72 12.67
C LYS A 95 1.49 -12.07 12.12
N TYR A 96 1.14 -13.00 13.02
CA TYR A 96 0.70 -14.32 12.61
C TYR A 96 -0.57 -14.25 11.75
N GLU A 97 -1.57 -13.50 12.21
CA GLU A 97 -2.82 -13.37 11.47
C GLU A 97 -2.62 -12.68 10.14
N HIS A 98 -1.71 -11.71 10.08
CA HIS A 98 -1.39 -11.06 8.82
C HIS A 98 -0.85 -12.06 7.79
N GLN A 99 0.03 -12.96 8.25
CA GLN A 99 0.54 -14.01 7.38
C GLN A 99 -0.56 -14.96 6.93
N MET A 100 -1.47 -15.29 7.85
CA MET A 100 -2.56 -16.22 7.53
C MET A 100 -3.52 -15.64 6.51
N ILE A 101 -3.79 -14.34 6.56
CA ILE A 101 -4.63 -13.68 5.57
C ILE A 101 -4.03 -13.85 4.17
N HIS A 102 -2.72 -13.63 4.05
CA HIS A 102 -2.07 -13.74 2.75
C HIS A 102 -1.98 -15.19 2.25
N ARG A 103 -1.88 -16.14 3.15
CA ARG A 103 -1.80 -17.56 2.78
C ARG A 103 -3.16 -18.16 2.48
N HIS A 104 -4.20 -17.68 3.16
CA HIS A 104 -5.53 -18.27 3.07
C HIS A 104 -6.58 -17.18 2.84
N PRO A 105 -6.51 -16.49 1.69
CA PRO A 105 -7.39 -15.33 1.46
C PRO A 105 -8.88 -15.67 1.49
N LYS A 106 -9.25 -16.91 1.11
CA LYS A 106 -10.65 -17.29 1.13
C LYS A 106 -11.19 -17.44 2.54
N ALA A 107 -10.34 -17.89 3.48
CA ALA A 107 -10.74 -18.06 4.87
C ALA A 107 -10.89 -16.72 5.58
N TYR A 108 -10.13 -15.70 5.15
CA TYR A 108 -10.14 -14.37 5.75
C TYR A 108 -10.70 -13.34 4.77
N LYS A 109 -11.79 -13.68 4.14
CA LYS A 109 -12.33 -12.94 3.01
C LYS A 109 -12.54 -11.45 3.29
N ILE A 110 -13.05 -11.11 4.46
CA ILE A 110 -13.33 -9.70 4.79
C ILE A 110 -12.08 -8.86 4.95
N TYR A 111 -10.92 -9.49 5.13
CA TYR A 111 -9.65 -8.78 5.25
C TYR A 111 -8.77 -8.95 4.03
N SER A 112 -9.15 -9.77 3.08
CA SER A 112 -8.27 -10.15 1.98
C SER A 112 -8.14 -9.05 0.93
N ILE A 113 -6.90 -8.67 0.64
CA ILE A 113 -6.60 -7.70 -0.41
C ILE A 113 -6.91 -8.30 -1.79
N GLU A 114 -6.81 -9.62 -1.92
CA GLU A 114 -7.01 -10.26 -3.22
C GLU A 114 -8.42 -10.08 -3.75
N ASN A 115 -9.38 -9.88 -2.85
CA ASN A 115 -10.77 -9.65 -3.27
C ASN A 115 -11.08 -8.18 -3.47
N ASP A 116 -10.12 -7.31 -3.18
CA ASP A 116 -10.31 -5.87 -3.32
C ASP A 116 -9.95 -5.42 -4.72
N ARG A 117 -10.88 -4.75 -5.38
CA ARG A 117 -10.70 -4.19 -6.71
C ARG A 117 -10.70 -2.68 -6.71
N ASN A 118 -10.76 -2.07 -5.53
CA ASN A 118 -10.83 -0.63 -5.44
C ASN A 118 -9.51 0.03 -5.79
N GLU A 119 -9.59 1.03 -6.61
CA GLU A 119 -8.42 1.85 -6.92
C GLU A 119 -8.42 3.05 -5.98
N PRO A 120 -7.27 3.71 -5.82
CA PRO A 120 -7.22 4.92 -5.02
C PRO A 120 -8.20 5.96 -5.57
N ASP A 121 -8.77 6.74 -4.64
CA ASP A 121 -9.63 7.85 -5.02
C ASP A 121 -8.87 8.74 -6.01
N PRO A 122 -9.49 9.12 -7.14
CA PRO A 122 -8.83 9.95 -8.13
C PRO A 122 -8.30 11.29 -7.58
N GLU A 123 -8.93 11.80 -6.54
CA GLU A 123 -8.48 13.04 -5.92
C GLU A 123 -7.32 12.83 -4.95
N ASN A 124 -7.01 11.59 -4.63
CA ASN A 124 -5.90 11.27 -3.76
C ASN A 124 -4.59 11.36 -4.55
N GLN A 125 -3.86 12.44 -4.34
CA GLN A 125 -2.64 12.72 -5.09
C GLN A 125 -1.38 12.30 -4.36
N SER A 126 -1.49 11.48 -3.32
CA SER A 126 -0.31 11.00 -2.63
C SER A 126 0.57 10.19 -3.57
N GLU A 127 1.86 10.13 -3.24
CA GLU A 127 2.81 9.36 -4.03
C GLU A 127 2.40 7.89 -4.13
N LEU A 128 1.93 7.34 -3.02
CA LEU A 128 1.49 5.95 -2.99
C LEU A 128 0.27 5.72 -3.88
N ALA A 129 -0.73 6.60 -3.79
CA ALA A 129 -1.93 6.46 -4.62
C ALA A 129 -1.57 6.52 -6.11
N GLN A 130 -0.68 7.42 -6.48
CA GLN A 130 -0.24 7.52 -7.86
C GLN A 130 0.50 6.26 -8.31
N ALA A 131 1.35 5.72 -7.45
CA ALA A 131 2.08 4.50 -7.79
C ALA A 131 1.14 3.31 -7.98
N ILE A 132 0.12 3.19 -7.12
CA ILE A 132 -0.86 2.12 -7.25
C ILE A 132 -1.63 2.25 -8.56
N ARG A 133 -2.04 3.46 -8.92
CA ARG A 133 -2.76 3.68 -10.18
C ARG A 133 -1.90 3.32 -11.38
N ARG A 134 -0.62 3.69 -11.35
CA ARG A 134 0.29 3.36 -12.45
C ARG A 134 0.44 1.85 -12.63
N GLU A 135 0.62 1.13 -11.53
CA GLU A 135 0.77 -0.31 -11.58
C GLU A 135 -0.48 -0.98 -12.12
N ARG A 136 -1.65 -0.60 -11.61
CA ARG A 136 -2.91 -1.21 -12.03
C ARG A 136 -3.26 -0.89 -13.47
N SER A 137 -2.98 0.32 -13.89
CA SER A 137 -3.23 0.73 -15.27
C SER A 137 -2.42 -0.12 -16.25
N LYS A 138 -1.17 -0.44 -15.88
CA LYS A 138 -0.30 -1.22 -16.74
C LYS A 138 -0.74 -2.67 -16.87
N LYS A 139 -1.42 -3.19 -15.86
CA LYS A 139 -1.89 -4.58 -15.87
C LYS A 139 -3.10 -4.80 -16.75
N LYS A 140 -3.78 -3.76 -17.13
CA LYS A 140 -4.88 -3.85 -18.05
C LYS A 140 -4.36 -4.02 -19.47
#